data_8ea72e1a7fed78881a6df2cf8b10cab8
#
_entry.id   8ea72e1a7fed78881a6df2cf8b10cab8
#
_cell.length_a   1.000
_cell.length_b   1.000
_cell.length_c   1.000
_cell.angle_alpha   90.00
_cell.angle_beta   90.00
_cell.angle_gamma   90.00
#
_symmetry.space_group_name_H-M   'P 1'
#
loop_
_entity.id
_entity.type
_entity.pdbx_description
1 polymer ?
#
loop_
_entity_poly.entity_id
_entity_poly.type
_entity_poly.pdbx_seq_one_letter_code
_entity_poly.pdbx_strand_id
1 'polypeptide(L)'
;EQAAPIGIIGSALRATRPPPEQAPSNRTRTESPMIHFYFHPTPNPAKIALFLTEAGLPYEAIPVDTSKGEQHAPSFRTINPNGKVPAIIDTEGPGGRETRVFDSTAILIYLAEKTGTFLGAPEDRPELLSWLLFIASGLGPFSGQAVHFQYAAPAGLDYAVNRYRREVRRHYQVLNDHLEGRDFIVGETYTIADMSAWGWLDRATRVMRGAHDPLTPFPNLKRLFETVDARPAVARARAIGKDHPFKQVNDEYTRRALFPSNFPRVAN
;
A
#
# COMPACT_ATOMS: atom_id res chain seq x y z
N GLU A 1 71.68 -7.24 -0.97
CA GLU A 1 70.98 -6.94 -2.25
C GLU A 1 69.93 -5.91 -2.00
N GLN A 2 70.04 -4.81 -2.73
CA GLN A 2 69.39 -3.52 -2.44
C GLN A 2 67.94 -3.50 -2.90
N ALA A 3 67.03 -3.04 -1.99
CA ALA A 3 65.64 -2.72 -2.33
C ALA A 3 65.57 -1.28 -2.86
N ALA A 4 64.95 -1.10 -4.03
CA ALA A 4 64.65 0.21 -4.64
C ALA A 4 63.44 0.88 -3.99
N PRO A 5 63.40 2.22 -3.93
CA PRO A 5 62.31 2.94 -3.29
C PRO A 5 61.08 3.09 -4.22
N ILE A 6 59.90 2.88 -3.65
CA ILE A 6 58.61 3.06 -4.34
C ILE A 6 58.30 4.56 -4.42
N GLY A 7 58.17 5.08 -5.63
CA GLY A 7 57.80 6.47 -5.89
C GLY A 7 56.36 6.75 -5.58
N ILE A 8 56.11 7.82 -4.78
CA ILE A 8 54.78 8.37 -4.47
C ILE A 8 54.29 9.18 -5.68
N ILE A 9 53.31 8.69 -6.39
CA ILE A 9 52.59 9.44 -7.42
C ILE A 9 51.58 10.35 -6.73
N GLY A 10 51.84 11.64 -6.71
CA GLY A 10 50.92 12.68 -6.24
C GLY A 10 49.70 12.77 -7.16
N SER A 11 48.53 12.38 -6.63
CA SER A 11 47.25 12.56 -7.31
C SER A 11 46.80 14.03 -7.12
N ALA A 12 46.82 14.79 -8.22
CA ALA A 12 46.26 16.13 -8.29
C ALA A 12 44.72 16.05 -8.13
N LEU A 13 44.22 16.55 -7.02
CA LEU A 13 42.78 16.78 -6.80
C LEU A 13 42.27 17.78 -7.86
N ARG A 14 41.52 17.29 -8.85
CA ARG A 14 40.72 18.14 -9.73
C ARG A 14 39.58 18.76 -8.88
N ALA A 15 39.63 20.07 -8.71
CA ALA A 15 38.57 20.86 -8.17
C ALA A 15 37.33 20.67 -9.07
N THR A 16 36.30 20.00 -8.56
CA THR A 16 35.00 19.90 -9.22
C THR A 16 34.27 21.24 -9.08
N ARG A 17 33.93 21.81 -10.23
CA ARG A 17 33.11 23.02 -10.35
C ARG A 17 31.76 22.76 -9.67
N PRO A 18 31.27 23.66 -8.80
CA PRO A 18 29.91 23.49 -8.23
C PRO A 18 28.88 23.49 -9.35
N PRO A 19 27.79 22.69 -9.23
CA PRO A 19 26.70 22.71 -10.20
C PRO A 19 26.07 24.12 -10.26
N PRO A 20 25.56 24.55 -11.42
CA PRO A 20 24.94 25.85 -11.56
C PRO A 20 23.76 25.97 -10.60
N GLU A 21 23.73 27.05 -9.85
CA GLU A 21 22.65 27.44 -8.97
C GLU A 21 21.37 27.57 -9.79
N GLN A 22 20.43 26.63 -9.60
CA GLN A 22 19.13 26.69 -10.27
C GLN A 22 18.36 27.85 -9.68
N ALA A 23 18.07 28.85 -10.49
CA ALA A 23 17.22 29.98 -10.12
C ALA A 23 15.89 29.46 -9.56
N PRO A 24 15.34 30.03 -8.48
CA PRO A 24 14.07 29.65 -7.92
C PRO A 24 12.98 29.83 -8.99
N SER A 25 12.31 28.74 -9.37
CA SER A 25 11.15 28.82 -10.24
C SER A 25 10.05 29.63 -9.55
N ASN A 26 9.75 30.79 -10.11
CA ASN A 26 8.71 31.70 -9.60
C ASN A 26 7.34 31.10 -9.89
N ARG A 27 6.95 30.02 -9.17
CA ARG A 27 5.58 29.54 -9.12
C ARG A 27 4.83 30.39 -8.10
N THR A 28 3.91 31.20 -8.58
CA THR A 28 2.87 31.81 -7.75
C THR A 28 2.10 30.71 -7.05
N ARG A 29 2.40 30.54 -5.76
CA ARG A 29 1.84 29.49 -4.89
C ARG A 29 0.43 29.94 -4.46
N THR A 30 -0.60 29.53 -5.22
CA THR A 30 -2.00 29.82 -4.92
C THR A 30 -2.79 28.62 -4.39
N GLU A 31 -2.19 27.42 -4.36
CA GLU A 31 -2.88 26.23 -3.88
C GLU A 31 -2.32 25.78 -2.52
N SER A 32 -3.23 25.46 -1.60
CA SER A 32 -2.86 24.87 -0.30
C SER A 32 -2.22 23.50 -0.50
N PRO A 33 -1.28 23.08 0.39
CA PRO A 33 -0.70 21.74 0.35
C PRO A 33 -1.78 20.66 0.29
N MET A 34 -1.68 19.75 -0.67
CA MET A 34 -2.71 18.74 -0.90
C MET A 34 -2.11 17.41 -1.33
N ILE A 35 -2.74 16.33 -0.87
CA ILE A 35 -2.47 14.98 -1.33
C ILE A 35 -3.48 14.61 -2.41
N HIS A 36 -3.05 14.36 -3.63
CA HIS A 36 -3.89 13.72 -4.64
C HIS A 36 -3.83 12.21 -4.44
N PHE A 37 -4.94 11.61 -4.03
CA PHE A 37 -5.05 10.19 -3.68
C PHE A 37 -5.76 9.42 -4.79
N TYR A 38 -5.01 8.64 -5.57
CA TYR A 38 -5.51 7.78 -6.65
C TYR A 38 -5.94 6.43 -6.10
N PHE A 39 -7.22 6.08 -6.29
CA PHE A 39 -7.79 4.91 -5.62
C PHE A 39 -8.84 4.17 -6.45
N HIS A 40 -9.08 2.93 -6.08
CA HIS A 40 -10.25 2.08 -6.34
C HIS A 40 -10.66 1.49 -4.99
N PRO A 41 -11.95 1.20 -4.70
CA PRO A 41 -12.38 0.72 -3.37
C PRO A 41 -11.95 -0.74 -3.12
N THR A 42 -10.66 -0.96 -2.98
CA THR A 42 -9.98 -2.23 -2.75
C THR A 42 -9.08 -2.16 -1.51
N PRO A 43 -8.60 -3.30 -0.95
CA PRO A 43 -7.89 -3.34 0.33
C PRO A 43 -6.71 -2.38 0.48
N ASN A 44 -5.85 -2.29 -0.53
CA ASN A 44 -4.65 -1.48 -0.42
C ASN A 44 -4.93 0.04 -0.41
N PRO A 45 -5.80 0.61 -1.28
CA PRO A 45 -6.24 1.99 -1.14
C PRO A 45 -7.00 2.27 0.16
N ALA A 46 -7.76 1.29 0.71
CA ALA A 46 -8.49 1.48 1.96
C ALA A 46 -7.56 1.82 3.14
N LYS A 47 -6.34 1.28 3.17
CA LYS A 47 -5.31 1.62 4.16
C LYS A 47 -4.96 3.11 4.13
N ILE A 48 -4.81 3.66 2.92
CA ILE A 48 -4.44 5.06 2.71
C ILE A 48 -5.62 5.98 3.02
N ALA A 49 -6.83 5.58 2.59
CA ALA A 49 -8.06 6.28 2.95
C ALA A 49 -8.21 6.41 4.48
N LEU A 50 -7.93 5.32 5.20
CA LEU A 50 -7.96 5.32 6.67
C LEU A 50 -6.91 6.27 7.25
N PHE A 51 -5.65 6.18 6.77
CA PHE A 51 -4.58 7.07 7.24
C PHE A 51 -4.92 8.55 7.02
N LEU A 52 -5.31 8.92 5.79
CA LEU A 52 -5.64 10.31 5.46
C LEU A 52 -6.76 10.86 6.34
N THR A 53 -7.74 10.02 6.63
CA THR A 53 -8.88 10.37 7.48
C THR A 53 -8.52 10.48 8.96
N GLU A 54 -7.64 9.60 9.47
CA GLU A 54 -7.15 9.63 10.86
C GLU A 54 -6.23 10.83 11.10
N ALA A 55 -5.33 11.10 10.16
CA ALA A 55 -4.37 12.21 10.28
C ALA A 55 -5.01 13.58 10.00
N GLY A 56 -6.24 13.62 9.46
CA GLY A 56 -6.90 14.88 9.07
C GLY A 56 -6.15 15.64 7.98
N LEU A 57 -5.37 14.94 7.15
CA LEU A 57 -4.65 15.58 6.05
C LEU A 57 -5.62 16.05 4.96
N PRO A 58 -5.43 17.23 4.37
CA PRO A 58 -6.17 17.65 3.20
C PRO A 58 -5.79 16.77 1.99
N TYR A 59 -6.80 16.22 1.33
CA TYR A 59 -6.60 15.39 0.14
C TYR A 59 -7.73 15.54 -0.86
N GLU A 60 -7.41 15.28 -2.11
CA GLU A 60 -8.36 15.08 -3.20
C GLU A 60 -8.38 13.59 -3.58
N ALA A 61 -9.55 12.95 -3.50
CA ALA A 61 -9.71 11.55 -3.88
C ALA A 61 -9.99 11.44 -5.38
N ILE A 62 -9.06 10.86 -6.13
CA ILE A 62 -9.13 10.71 -7.59
C ILE A 62 -9.42 9.24 -7.91
N PRO A 63 -10.61 8.91 -8.40
CA PRO A 63 -10.96 7.54 -8.73
C PRO A 63 -10.19 7.05 -9.96
N VAL A 64 -9.78 5.78 -9.90
CA VAL A 64 -9.18 5.03 -11.01
C VAL A 64 -9.95 3.73 -11.15
N ASP A 65 -10.83 3.63 -12.14
CA ASP A 65 -11.64 2.42 -12.32
C ASP A 65 -10.80 1.28 -12.92
N THR A 66 -10.23 0.47 -12.03
CA THR A 66 -9.40 -0.67 -12.42
C THR A 66 -10.18 -1.74 -13.17
N SER A 67 -11.51 -1.79 -13.00
CA SER A 67 -12.38 -2.68 -13.74
C SER A 67 -12.56 -2.25 -15.20
N LYS A 68 -12.27 -0.98 -15.52
CA LYS A 68 -12.21 -0.44 -16.88
C LYS A 68 -10.80 -0.39 -17.48
N GLY A 69 -9.76 -0.70 -16.69
CA GLY A 69 -8.38 -0.66 -17.15
C GLY A 69 -7.70 0.70 -17.06
N GLU A 70 -8.30 1.67 -16.37
CA GLU A 70 -7.76 3.04 -16.27
C GLU A 70 -6.36 3.09 -15.62
N GLN A 71 -5.98 2.10 -14.80
CA GLN A 71 -4.64 1.96 -14.23
C GLN A 71 -3.55 1.73 -15.31
N HIS A 72 -3.93 1.41 -16.52
CA HIS A 72 -3.00 1.21 -17.65
C HIS A 72 -2.85 2.46 -18.53
N ALA A 73 -3.63 3.50 -18.28
CA ALA A 73 -3.53 4.76 -19.01
C ALA A 73 -2.10 5.35 -18.89
N PRO A 74 -1.52 5.87 -19.98
CA PRO A 74 -0.18 6.46 -19.95
C PRO A 74 -0.03 7.54 -18.87
N SER A 75 -1.04 8.38 -18.67
CA SER A 75 -1.06 9.42 -17.63
C SER A 75 -0.92 8.83 -16.22
N PHE A 76 -1.68 7.76 -15.89
CA PHE A 76 -1.57 7.13 -14.60
C PHE A 76 -0.22 6.40 -14.44
N ARG A 77 0.30 5.79 -15.50
CA ARG A 77 1.60 5.11 -15.46
C ARG A 77 2.79 6.03 -15.25
N THR A 78 2.65 7.33 -15.48
CA THR A 78 3.68 8.31 -15.06
C THR A 78 3.69 8.53 -13.56
N ILE A 79 2.59 8.24 -12.86
CA ILE A 79 2.47 8.34 -11.40
C ILE A 79 2.89 7.02 -10.75
N ASN A 80 2.38 5.91 -11.27
CA ASN A 80 2.74 4.57 -10.82
C ASN A 80 3.09 3.65 -12.02
N PRO A 81 4.37 3.40 -12.28
CA PRO A 81 4.80 2.55 -13.40
C PRO A 81 4.33 1.10 -13.27
N ASN A 82 3.98 0.64 -12.05
CA ASN A 82 3.39 -0.68 -11.82
C ASN A 82 1.94 -0.79 -12.31
N GLY A 83 1.25 0.36 -12.57
CA GLY A 83 -0.14 0.36 -13.03
C GLY A 83 -1.10 -0.26 -12.01
N LYS A 84 -0.96 0.08 -10.74
CA LYS A 84 -1.82 -0.36 -9.63
C LYS A 84 -2.17 0.80 -8.71
N VAL A 85 -3.31 0.69 -8.04
CA VAL A 85 -3.71 1.60 -6.96
C VAL A 85 -3.40 0.96 -5.60
N PRO A 86 -3.09 1.77 -4.56
CA PRO A 86 -3.05 3.22 -4.53
C PRO A 86 -1.77 3.82 -5.14
N ALA A 87 -1.86 5.10 -5.46
CA ALA A 87 -0.74 6.00 -5.65
C ALA A 87 -1.13 7.38 -5.07
N ILE A 88 -0.14 8.19 -4.72
CA ILE A 88 -0.36 9.58 -4.33
C ILE A 88 0.58 10.52 -5.06
N ILE A 89 0.13 11.77 -5.22
CA ILE A 89 0.98 12.92 -5.50
C ILE A 89 0.85 13.87 -4.32
N ASP A 90 1.96 14.14 -3.65
CA ASP A 90 2.04 15.17 -2.64
C ASP A 90 2.56 16.45 -3.29
N THR A 91 1.74 17.49 -3.32
CA THR A 91 2.10 18.78 -3.94
C THR A 91 3.19 19.52 -3.16
N GLU A 92 3.40 19.14 -1.90
CA GLU A 92 4.40 19.71 -1.01
C GLU A 92 5.21 18.63 -0.27
N GLY A 93 5.89 17.81 -1.04
CA GLY A 93 6.77 16.76 -0.52
C GLY A 93 8.12 17.30 -0.01
N PRO A 94 9.10 16.41 0.19
CA PRO A 94 10.41 16.79 0.74
C PRO A 94 11.08 17.90 -0.06
N GLY A 95 11.52 18.93 0.66
CA GLY A 95 12.11 20.14 0.07
C GLY A 95 11.11 21.03 -0.69
N GLY A 96 9.79 20.90 -0.39
CA GLY A 96 8.73 21.68 -1.03
C GLY A 96 8.47 21.30 -2.50
N ARG A 97 8.86 20.10 -2.92
CA ARG A 97 8.71 19.62 -4.30
C ARG A 97 7.56 18.64 -4.42
N GLU A 98 6.87 18.64 -5.57
CA GLU A 98 5.93 17.57 -5.90
C GLU A 98 6.60 16.21 -5.78
N THR A 99 5.97 15.30 -5.05
CA THR A 99 6.49 13.96 -4.80
C THR A 99 5.43 12.92 -5.11
N ARG A 100 5.80 11.93 -5.92
CA ARG A 100 4.94 10.79 -6.28
C ARG A 100 5.36 9.58 -5.47
N VAL A 101 4.39 8.93 -4.82
CA VAL A 101 4.62 7.71 -4.05
C VAL A 101 3.61 6.66 -4.46
N PHE A 102 4.07 5.46 -4.71
CA PHE A 102 3.23 4.30 -4.97
C PHE A 102 3.65 3.11 -4.09
N ASP A 103 2.85 2.05 -4.06
CA ASP A 103 2.79 0.99 -3.06
C ASP A 103 2.18 1.44 -1.73
N SER A 104 1.18 0.67 -1.27
CA SER A 104 0.40 1.06 -0.09
C SER A 104 1.24 1.15 1.19
N THR A 105 2.27 0.31 1.33
CA THR A 105 3.15 0.32 2.50
C THR A 105 4.12 1.49 2.44
N ALA A 106 4.69 1.77 1.26
CA ALA A 106 5.54 2.93 1.07
C ALA A 106 4.77 4.25 1.30
N ILE A 107 3.51 4.33 0.84
CA ILE A 107 2.66 5.50 1.08
C ILE A 107 2.36 5.66 2.58
N LEU A 108 2.02 4.58 3.30
CA LEU A 108 1.80 4.65 4.75
C LEU A 108 3.04 5.15 5.49
N ILE A 109 4.22 4.61 5.18
CA ILE A 109 5.48 5.05 5.79
C ILE A 109 5.73 6.52 5.48
N TYR A 110 5.62 6.92 4.21
CA TYR A 110 5.83 8.30 3.77
C TYR A 110 4.91 9.30 4.49
N LEU A 111 3.61 9.00 4.55
CA LEU A 111 2.64 9.88 5.19
C LEU A 111 2.83 9.92 6.71
N ALA A 112 3.17 8.80 7.35
CA ALA A 112 3.44 8.74 8.77
C ALA A 112 4.70 9.53 9.15
N GLU A 113 5.75 9.44 8.35
CA GLU A 113 6.97 10.25 8.52
C GLU A 113 6.72 11.74 8.25
N LYS A 114 5.93 12.07 7.24
CA LYS A 114 5.54 13.47 6.93
C LYS A 114 4.77 14.12 8.07
N THR A 115 3.90 13.37 8.73
CA THR A 115 3.04 13.90 9.80
C THR A 115 3.60 13.68 11.20
N GLY A 116 4.59 12.81 11.37
CA GLY A 116 5.10 12.40 12.68
C GLY A 116 4.07 11.59 13.49
N THR A 117 3.07 10.94 12.84
CA THR A 117 1.98 10.23 13.53
C THR A 117 1.94 8.75 13.15
N PHE A 118 1.38 7.92 14.04
CA PHE A 118 1.16 6.48 13.83
C PHE A 118 2.43 5.65 13.58
N LEU A 119 3.59 6.12 14.06
CA LEU A 119 4.88 5.42 13.93
C LEU A 119 5.22 4.54 15.14
N GLY A 120 4.50 4.67 16.26
CA GLY A 120 4.91 4.13 17.55
C GLY A 120 6.08 4.89 18.17
N ALA A 121 6.72 4.31 19.17
CA ALA A 121 7.93 4.87 19.73
C ALA A 121 9.14 4.71 18.78
N PRO A 122 10.15 5.58 18.83
CA PRO A 122 11.33 5.47 17.96
C PRO A 122 12.04 4.11 18.05
N GLU A 123 12.11 3.53 19.22
CA GLU A 123 12.67 2.19 19.49
C GLU A 123 11.90 1.05 18.85
N ASP A 124 10.60 1.23 18.57
CA ASP A 124 9.75 0.23 17.93
C ASP A 124 9.94 0.20 16.39
N ARG A 125 10.73 1.11 15.83
CA ARG A 125 10.91 1.21 14.37
C ARG A 125 11.30 -0.09 13.68
N PRO A 126 12.23 -0.93 14.20
CA PRO A 126 12.56 -2.21 13.59
C PRO A 126 11.37 -3.20 13.58
N GLU A 127 10.59 -3.24 14.66
CA GLU A 127 9.40 -4.07 14.77
C GLU A 127 8.31 -3.59 13.80
N LEU A 128 8.07 -2.28 13.74
CA LEU A 128 7.12 -1.66 12.81
C LEU A 128 7.42 -2.02 11.36
N LEU A 129 8.67 -1.91 10.93
CA LEU A 129 9.08 -2.27 9.58
C LEU A 129 8.91 -3.77 9.32
N SER A 130 9.25 -4.62 10.29
CA SER A 130 9.09 -6.07 10.16
C SER A 130 7.63 -6.46 9.93
N TRP A 131 6.70 -5.92 10.72
CA TRP A 131 5.27 -6.21 10.56
C TRP A 131 4.67 -5.58 9.31
N LEU A 132 5.07 -4.37 8.94
CA LEU A 132 4.64 -3.76 7.67
C LEU A 132 5.06 -4.62 6.47
N LEU A 133 6.31 -5.09 6.45
CA LEU A 133 6.81 -5.95 5.39
C LEU A 133 6.20 -7.35 5.42
N PHE A 134 5.95 -7.95 6.59
CA PHE A 134 5.18 -9.18 6.73
C PHE A 134 3.79 -9.07 6.07
N ILE A 135 3.10 -7.95 6.28
CA ILE A 135 1.80 -7.70 5.67
C ILE A 135 1.93 -7.45 4.17
N ALA A 136 2.92 -6.65 3.75
CA ALA A 136 3.13 -6.27 2.36
C ALA A 136 3.57 -7.43 1.47
N SER A 137 4.46 -8.29 1.98
CA SER A 137 5.04 -9.41 1.22
C SER A 137 4.29 -10.74 1.41
N GLY A 138 3.48 -10.86 2.44
CA GLY A 138 2.79 -12.10 2.80
C GLY A 138 1.28 -11.96 2.84
N LEU A 139 0.71 -11.40 3.91
CA LEU A 139 -0.74 -11.33 4.13
C LEU A 139 -1.47 -10.72 2.91
N GLY A 140 -1.01 -9.59 2.40
CA GLY A 140 -1.62 -8.91 1.27
C GLY A 140 -1.58 -9.74 -0.01
N PRO A 141 -0.41 -10.13 -0.51
CA PRO A 141 -0.28 -10.94 -1.72
C PRO A 141 -1.04 -12.27 -1.65
N PHE A 142 -0.93 -13.01 -0.55
CA PHE A 142 -1.65 -14.29 -0.43
C PHE A 142 -3.16 -14.10 -0.37
N SER A 143 -3.66 -13.06 0.30
CA SER A 143 -5.08 -12.70 0.29
C SER A 143 -5.54 -12.32 -1.13
N GLY A 144 -4.75 -11.53 -1.85
CA GLY A 144 -5.02 -11.16 -3.24
C GLY A 144 -5.07 -12.38 -4.17
N GLN A 145 -4.13 -13.31 -4.04
CA GLN A 145 -4.12 -14.54 -4.81
C GLN A 145 -5.30 -15.47 -4.43
N ALA A 146 -5.64 -15.57 -3.15
CA ALA A 146 -6.81 -16.32 -2.73
C ALA A 146 -8.09 -15.77 -3.41
N VAL A 147 -8.27 -14.46 -3.47
CA VAL A 147 -9.38 -13.82 -4.18
C VAL A 147 -9.30 -14.11 -5.69
N HIS A 148 -8.11 -13.96 -6.29
CA HIS A 148 -7.91 -14.18 -7.73
C HIS A 148 -8.35 -15.60 -8.15
N PHE A 149 -7.82 -16.62 -7.48
CA PHE A 149 -8.12 -18.01 -7.84
C PHE A 149 -9.56 -18.44 -7.52
N GLN A 150 -10.24 -17.76 -6.61
CA GLN A 150 -11.65 -18.04 -6.28
C GLN A 150 -12.66 -17.33 -7.19
N TYR A 151 -12.29 -16.18 -7.80
CA TYR A 151 -13.28 -15.32 -8.47
C TYR A 151 -12.90 -14.90 -9.89
N ALA A 152 -11.64 -14.94 -10.27
CA ALA A 152 -11.17 -14.43 -11.57
C ALA A 152 -10.51 -15.48 -12.44
N ALA A 153 -9.84 -16.46 -11.85
CA ALA A 153 -9.17 -17.55 -12.57
C ALA A 153 -10.18 -18.54 -13.17
N PRO A 154 -9.79 -19.33 -14.20
CA PRO A 154 -10.59 -20.45 -14.70
C PRO A 154 -10.95 -21.43 -13.59
N ALA A 155 -12.07 -22.17 -13.76
CA ALA A 155 -12.46 -23.24 -12.85
C ALA A 155 -11.45 -24.41 -12.86
N GLY A 156 -11.48 -25.25 -11.81
CA GLY A 156 -10.66 -26.48 -11.73
C GLY A 156 -9.26 -26.25 -11.13
N LEU A 157 -8.99 -25.10 -10.53
CA LEU A 157 -7.70 -24.78 -9.90
C LEU A 157 -7.73 -24.97 -8.37
N ASP A 158 -8.35 -26.05 -7.89
CA ASP A 158 -8.56 -26.31 -6.46
C ASP A 158 -7.29 -26.32 -5.65
N TYR A 159 -6.19 -26.85 -6.21
CA TYR A 159 -4.88 -26.81 -5.55
C TYR A 159 -4.45 -25.37 -5.25
N ALA A 160 -4.54 -24.45 -6.21
CA ALA A 160 -4.17 -23.06 -6.04
C ALA A 160 -5.08 -22.36 -5.03
N VAL A 161 -6.39 -22.57 -5.12
CA VAL A 161 -7.37 -22.05 -4.15
C VAL A 161 -7.01 -22.50 -2.73
N ASN A 162 -6.79 -23.80 -2.54
CA ASN A 162 -6.45 -24.36 -1.23
C ASN A 162 -5.10 -23.87 -0.73
N ARG A 163 -4.08 -23.79 -1.60
CA ARG A 163 -2.74 -23.31 -1.27
C ARG A 163 -2.80 -21.88 -0.71
N TYR A 164 -3.44 -20.96 -1.43
CA TYR A 164 -3.49 -19.56 -1.01
C TYR A 164 -4.39 -19.33 0.19
N ARG A 165 -5.52 -20.01 0.33
CA ARG A 165 -6.35 -19.95 1.54
C ARG A 165 -5.61 -20.46 2.78
N ARG A 166 -4.79 -21.51 2.67
CA ARG A 166 -3.94 -22.00 3.78
C ARG A 166 -2.89 -20.97 4.18
N GLU A 167 -2.24 -20.31 3.20
CA GLU A 167 -1.27 -19.26 3.50
C GLU A 167 -1.93 -18.06 4.19
N VAL A 168 -3.11 -17.63 3.76
CA VAL A 168 -3.85 -16.58 4.47
C VAL A 168 -4.13 -16.99 5.92
N ARG A 169 -4.63 -18.21 6.15
CA ARG A 169 -4.87 -18.71 7.52
C ARG A 169 -3.59 -18.75 8.36
N ARG A 170 -2.48 -19.14 7.76
CA ARG A 170 -1.17 -19.14 8.44
C ARG A 170 -0.77 -17.71 8.85
N HIS A 171 -0.99 -16.72 8.00
CA HIS A 171 -0.70 -15.32 8.33
C HIS A 171 -1.64 -14.78 9.42
N TYR A 172 -2.93 -15.17 9.38
CA TYR A 172 -3.87 -14.84 10.45
C TYR A 172 -3.42 -15.45 11.79
N GLN A 173 -2.94 -16.71 11.77
CA GLN A 173 -2.44 -17.37 12.98
C GLN A 173 -1.22 -16.64 13.55
N VAL A 174 -0.24 -16.31 12.71
CA VAL A 174 0.97 -15.58 13.15
C VAL A 174 0.61 -14.24 13.80
N LEU A 175 -0.31 -13.47 13.19
CA LEU A 175 -0.78 -12.21 13.79
C LEU A 175 -1.58 -12.46 15.07
N ASN A 176 -2.43 -13.48 15.11
CA ASN A 176 -3.22 -13.81 16.28
C ASN A 176 -2.34 -14.18 17.47
N ASP A 177 -1.29 -14.99 17.26
CA ASP A 177 -0.37 -15.43 18.31
C ASP A 177 0.48 -14.25 18.81
N HIS A 178 0.93 -13.40 17.89
CA HIS A 178 1.66 -12.18 18.24
C HIS A 178 0.81 -11.20 19.08
N LEU A 179 -0.49 -11.13 18.82
CA LEU A 179 -1.43 -10.25 19.52
C LEU A 179 -1.91 -10.81 20.87
N GLU A 180 -1.40 -11.95 21.33
CA GLU A 180 -1.69 -12.45 22.66
C GLU A 180 -1.16 -11.45 23.71
N GLY A 181 -2.07 -10.93 24.55
CA GLY A 181 -1.75 -9.91 25.55
C GLY A 181 -1.41 -8.52 25.00
N ARG A 182 -1.58 -8.27 23.70
CA ARG A 182 -1.29 -7.00 23.06
C ARG A 182 -2.55 -6.40 22.42
N ASP A 183 -2.74 -5.10 22.53
CA ASP A 183 -3.85 -4.40 21.89
C ASP A 183 -3.56 -4.02 20.43
N PHE A 184 -2.28 -3.78 20.09
CA PHE A 184 -1.81 -3.38 18.76
C PHE A 184 -0.64 -4.24 18.29
N ILE A 185 -0.37 -4.19 16.98
CA ILE A 185 0.69 -5.00 16.36
C ILE A 185 2.08 -4.55 16.85
N VAL A 186 2.28 -3.24 17.08
CA VAL A 186 3.58 -2.69 17.45
C VAL A 186 3.44 -1.80 18.67
N GLY A 187 4.27 -2.05 19.67
CA GLY A 187 4.23 -1.29 20.91
C GLY A 187 2.86 -1.34 21.58
N GLU A 188 2.48 -0.22 22.23
CA GLU A 188 1.23 -0.10 22.97
C GLU A 188 0.25 0.90 22.31
N THR A 189 0.54 1.34 21.09
CA THR A 189 -0.23 2.37 20.41
C THR A 189 -0.65 1.98 19.01
N TYR A 190 -1.76 2.55 18.55
CA TYR A 190 -2.25 2.38 17.19
C TYR A 190 -1.26 2.93 16.16
N THR A 191 -0.84 2.10 15.20
CA THR A 191 0.17 2.43 14.21
C THR A 191 -0.27 2.12 12.78
N ILE A 192 0.57 2.49 11.81
CA ILE A 192 0.37 2.13 10.39
C ILE A 192 0.42 0.61 10.15
N ALA A 193 0.97 -0.20 11.06
CA ALA A 193 0.90 -1.66 10.96
C ALA A 193 -0.54 -2.16 11.11
N ASP A 194 -1.27 -1.63 12.09
CA ASP A 194 -2.68 -1.96 12.33
C ASP A 194 -3.57 -1.53 11.17
N MET A 195 -3.34 -0.31 10.63
CA MET A 195 -4.02 0.17 9.42
C MET A 195 -3.75 -0.74 8.21
N SER A 196 -2.50 -1.18 8.08
CA SER A 196 -2.09 -2.08 6.99
C SER A 196 -2.76 -3.45 7.08
N ALA A 197 -2.87 -4.03 8.28
CA ALA A 197 -3.58 -5.28 8.53
C ALA A 197 -5.08 -5.11 8.29
N TRP A 198 -5.70 -4.07 8.87
CA TRP A 198 -7.13 -3.80 8.74
C TRP A 198 -7.60 -3.76 7.29
N GLY A 199 -6.85 -3.15 6.38
CA GLY A 199 -7.25 -3.08 4.97
C GLY A 199 -7.53 -4.45 4.33
N TRP A 200 -6.84 -5.50 4.73
CA TRP A 200 -7.07 -6.86 4.26
C TRP A 200 -8.06 -7.63 5.13
N LEU A 201 -8.09 -7.39 6.45
CA LEU A 201 -9.04 -8.00 7.38
C LEU A 201 -10.48 -7.56 7.08
N ASP A 202 -10.70 -6.32 6.64
CA ASP A 202 -11.99 -5.81 6.15
C ASP A 202 -12.57 -6.63 4.97
N ARG A 203 -11.73 -7.38 4.29
CA ARG A 203 -12.12 -8.27 3.17
C ARG A 203 -12.03 -9.77 3.50
N ALA A 204 -11.88 -10.12 4.78
CA ALA A 204 -11.68 -11.50 5.22
C ALA A 204 -12.78 -12.46 4.71
N THR A 205 -14.04 -12.07 4.70
CA THR A 205 -15.16 -12.88 4.17
C THR A 205 -15.02 -13.14 2.68
N ARG A 206 -14.54 -12.18 1.90
CA ARG A 206 -14.27 -12.36 0.47
C ARG A 206 -13.06 -13.26 0.24
N VAL A 207 -11.99 -13.08 1.05
CA VAL A 207 -10.76 -13.87 0.98
C VAL A 207 -11.02 -15.33 1.35
N MET A 208 -11.81 -15.56 2.39
CA MET A 208 -12.12 -16.88 2.95
C MET A 208 -13.54 -17.32 2.57
N ARG A 209 -13.86 -17.26 1.28
CA ARG A 209 -15.18 -17.62 0.72
C ARG A 209 -15.78 -18.86 1.38
N GLY A 210 -17.04 -18.75 1.82
CA GLY A 210 -17.79 -19.84 2.46
C GLY A 210 -17.66 -19.88 3.99
N ALA A 211 -16.76 -19.10 4.61
CA ALA A 211 -16.75 -18.92 6.06
C ALA A 211 -17.74 -17.82 6.45
N HIS A 212 -18.57 -18.07 7.49
CA HIS A 212 -19.51 -17.07 8.02
C HIS A 212 -18.75 -15.91 8.66
N ASP A 213 -17.83 -16.22 9.57
CA ASP A 213 -16.90 -15.28 10.18
C ASP A 213 -15.49 -15.87 10.15
N PRO A 214 -14.66 -15.45 9.18
CA PRO A 214 -13.32 -16.00 8.99
C PRO A 214 -12.35 -15.70 10.13
N LEU A 215 -12.64 -14.72 10.98
CA LEU A 215 -11.78 -14.31 12.09
C LEU A 215 -12.13 -15.01 13.40
N THR A 216 -13.27 -15.70 13.51
CA THR A 216 -13.65 -16.45 14.71
C THR A 216 -12.54 -17.39 15.25
N PRO A 217 -11.77 -18.12 14.39
CA PRO A 217 -10.68 -18.97 14.89
C PRO A 217 -9.45 -18.19 15.43
N PHE A 218 -9.44 -16.87 15.29
CA PHE A 218 -8.31 -15.99 15.60
C PHE A 218 -8.76 -14.84 16.53
N PRO A 219 -9.04 -15.12 17.82
CA PRO A 219 -9.72 -14.18 18.70
C PRO A 219 -8.94 -12.87 18.93
N ASN A 220 -7.61 -12.93 19.05
CA ASN A 220 -6.78 -11.73 19.24
C ASN A 220 -6.75 -10.87 17.96
N LEU A 221 -6.65 -11.51 16.79
CA LEU A 221 -6.71 -10.81 15.50
C LEU A 221 -8.10 -10.21 15.25
N LYS A 222 -9.15 -10.93 15.64
CA LYS A 222 -10.54 -10.42 15.58
C LYS A 222 -10.70 -9.19 16.46
N ARG A 223 -10.21 -9.23 17.72
CA ARG A 223 -10.21 -8.08 18.62
C ARG A 223 -9.50 -6.87 18.03
N LEU A 224 -8.30 -7.05 17.44
CA LEU A 224 -7.61 -5.96 16.74
C LEU A 224 -8.48 -5.40 15.61
N PHE A 225 -9.04 -6.27 14.76
CA PHE A 225 -9.91 -5.83 13.67
C PHE A 225 -11.09 -5.01 14.19
N GLU A 226 -11.81 -5.49 15.19
CA GLU A 226 -12.97 -4.79 15.77
C GLU A 226 -12.57 -3.47 16.42
N THR A 227 -11.42 -3.42 17.10
CA THR A 227 -10.87 -2.18 17.69
C THR A 227 -10.59 -1.13 16.63
N VAL A 228 -9.95 -1.50 15.54
CA VAL A 228 -9.68 -0.57 14.42
C VAL A 228 -10.98 -0.21 13.70
N ASP A 229 -11.85 -1.18 13.46
CA ASP A 229 -13.10 -1.00 12.72
C ASP A 229 -14.09 -0.07 13.41
N ALA A 230 -14.07 -0.02 14.74
CA ALA A 230 -14.91 0.87 15.56
C ALA A 230 -14.44 2.34 15.51
N ARG A 231 -13.30 2.65 14.94
CA ARG A 231 -12.77 4.04 14.89
C ARG A 231 -13.64 4.91 13.97
N PRO A 232 -13.95 6.15 14.37
CA PRO A 232 -14.81 7.05 13.57
C PRO A 232 -14.24 7.34 12.16
N ALA A 233 -12.93 7.29 12.01
CA ALA A 233 -12.25 7.48 10.73
C ALA A 233 -12.57 6.37 9.72
N VAL A 234 -12.83 5.14 10.17
CA VAL A 234 -13.15 4.01 9.30
C VAL A 234 -14.43 4.25 8.51
N ALA A 235 -15.47 4.76 9.15
CA ALA A 235 -16.73 5.07 8.46
C ALA A 235 -16.52 6.12 7.35
N ARG A 236 -15.69 7.15 7.61
CA ARG A 236 -15.34 8.18 6.63
C ARG A 236 -14.46 7.62 5.51
N ALA A 237 -13.47 6.80 5.85
CA ALA A 237 -12.61 6.15 4.85
C ALA A 237 -13.40 5.24 3.90
N ARG A 238 -14.35 4.46 4.43
CA ARG A 238 -15.25 3.62 3.62
C ARG A 238 -16.23 4.42 2.76
N ALA A 239 -16.49 5.68 3.10
CA ALA A 239 -17.36 6.54 2.31
C ALA A 239 -16.67 7.12 1.07
N ILE A 240 -15.33 7.13 1.02
CA ILE A 240 -14.56 7.65 -0.10
C ILE A 240 -14.94 6.91 -1.39
N GLY A 241 -15.40 7.65 -2.38
CA GLY A 241 -15.77 7.11 -3.71
C GLY A 241 -17.13 6.41 -3.76
N LYS A 242 -17.98 6.48 -2.73
CA LYS A 242 -19.34 5.89 -2.78
C LYS A 242 -20.19 6.48 -3.91
N ASP A 243 -20.00 7.74 -4.23
CA ASP A 243 -20.76 8.44 -5.28
C ASP A 243 -20.15 8.25 -6.68
N HIS A 244 -18.98 7.62 -6.79
CA HIS A 244 -18.37 7.35 -8.07
C HIS A 244 -18.91 6.05 -8.67
N PRO A 245 -19.36 6.04 -9.96
CA PRO A 245 -19.93 4.86 -10.60
C PRO A 245 -18.85 3.88 -11.08
N PHE A 246 -18.12 3.28 -10.14
CA PHE A 246 -17.19 2.21 -10.47
C PHE A 246 -17.90 1.04 -11.12
N LYS A 247 -17.27 0.44 -12.14
CA LYS A 247 -17.81 -0.77 -12.79
C LYS A 247 -17.81 -1.94 -11.80
N GLN A 248 -19.00 -2.49 -11.53
CA GLN A 248 -19.20 -3.57 -10.56
C GLN A 248 -19.21 -4.96 -11.19
N VAL A 249 -19.42 -5.05 -12.51
CA VAL A 249 -19.57 -6.32 -13.23
C VAL A 249 -18.20 -6.96 -13.47
N ASN A 250 -18.03 -8.20 -12.99
CA ASN A 250 -16.83 -9.00 -13.26
C ASN A 250 -17.02 -9.86 -14.54
N ASP A 251 -17.16 -9.17 -15.68
CA ASP A 251 -17.24 -9.76 -17.01
C ASP A 251 -15.83 -10.07 -17.59
N GLU A 252 -15.81 -10.59 -18.83
CA GLU A 252 -14.54 -10.87 -19.51
C GLU A 252 -13.71 -9.61 -19.74
N TYR A 253 -14.35 -8.49 -20.07
CA TYR A 253 -13.68 -7.21 -20.24
C TYR A 253 -12.96 -6.82 -18.94
N THR A 254 -13.64 -6.90 -17.79
CA THR A 254 -13.04 -6.60 -16.47
C THR A 254 -11.86 -7.52 -16.17
N ARG A 255 -11.98 -8.82 -16.45
CA ARG A 255 -10.86 -9.76 -16.24
C ARG A 255 -9.67 -9.43 -17.13
N ARG A 256 -9.88 -9.06 -18.39
CA ARG A 256 -8.82 -8.60 -19.30
C ARG A 256 -8.20 -7.29 -18.85
N ALA A 257 -9.00 -6.36 -18.34
CA ALA A 257 -8.53 -5.09 -17.80
C ALA A 257 -7.67 -5.25 -16.53
N LEU A 258 -8.07 -6.16 -15.63
CA LEU A 258 -7.34 -6.44 -14.38
C LEU A 258 -6.09 -7.29 -14.59
N PHE A 259 -6.12 -8.24 -15.53
CA PHE A 259 -5.10 -9.26 -15.73
C PHE A 259 -4.74 -9.44 -17.22
N PRO A 260 -4.30 -8.37 -17.92
CA PRO A 260 -4.10 -8.41 -19.37
C PRO A 260 -3.07 -9.45 -19.81
N SER A 261 -2.07 -9.77 -19.00
CA SER A 261 -1.05 -10.77 -19.29
C SER A 261 -1.58 -12.22 -19.30
N ASN A 262 -2.75 -12.46 -18.70
CA ASN A 262 -3.36 -13.79 -18.67
C ASN A 262 -4.21 -14.09 -19.94
N PHE A 263 -4.32 -13.14 -20.83
CA PHE A 263 -5.10 -13.27 -22.07
C PHE A 263 -4.19 -13.06 -23.28
N PRO A 264 -4.34 -13.88 -24.36
CA PRO A 264 -3.61 -13.65 -25.60
C PRO A 264 -3.85 -12.23 -26.11
N ARG A 265 -2.80 -11.58 -26.60
CA ARG A 265 -2.97 -10.34 -27.38
C ARG A 265 -3.80 -10.72 -28.62
N VAL A 266 -4.93 -10.04 -28.81
CA VAL A 266 -5.63 -10.12 -30.09
C VAL A 266 -4.66 -9.54 -31.12
N ALA A 267 -4.17 -10.36 -32.03
CA ALA A 267 -3.39 -9.88 -33.17
C ALA A 267 -4.29 -8.92 -33.96
N ASN A 268 -3.85 -7.66 -34.03
CA ASN A 268 -4.48 -6.69 -34.95
C ASN A 268 -4.14 -7.02 -36.38
#